data_6146eff31c0357b81a78e39c86520976
#
_entry.id   6146eff31c0357b81a78e39c86520976
#
_cell.length_a   1.000
_cell.length_b   1.000
_cell.length_c   1.000
_cell.angle_alpha   90.00
_cell.angle_beta   90.00
_cell.angle_gamma   90.00
#
_symmetry.space_group_name_H-M   'P 1'
#
loop_
_entity.id
_entity.type
_entity.pdbx_description
1 polymer ?
#
loop_
_entity_poly.entity_id
_entity_poly.type
_entity_poly.pdbx_seq_one_letter_code
_entity_poly.pdbx_strand_id
1 'polypeptide(L)'
;MRTVPADFAVHSMHCYFVLAGDSEIPILYHVERVRDGRSFITRTVQARQRGRPIFTTTLSFSRVGSGGDKKLEHAVPKPDVPIPEDALPGTVKALSTAGGGPFESRKAGIVNRKDMHCY
;
A
#
# COMPACT_ATOMS: atom_id res chain seq x y z
N MET A 1 16.46 -7.89 -11.55
CA MET A 1 17.41 -8.34 -10.49
C MET A 1 16.70 -8.24 -9.14
N ARG A 2 16.63 -9.34 -8.36
CA ARG A 2 16.04 -9.27 -7.00
C ARG A 2 17.05 -8.64 -6.03
N THR A 3 16.60 -7.67 -5.25
CA THR A 3 17.42 -6.99 -4.22
C THR A 3 17.23 -7.59 -2.83
N VAL A 4 16.28 -8.52 -2.68
CA VAL A 4 15.93 -9.20 -1.43
C VAL A 4 15.82 -10.70 -1.71
N PRO A 5 16.35 -11.59 -0.84
CA PRO A 5 16.20 -13.05 -0.96
C PRO A 5 14.74 -13.49 -0.97
N ALA A 6 14.46 -14.66 -1.55
CA ALA A 6 13.09 -15.15 -1.74
C ALA A 6 12.40 -15.59 -0.42
N ASP A 7 13.18 -15.87 0.61
CA ASP A 7 12.73 -16.26 1.94
C ASP A 7 12.36 -15.06 2.84
N PHE A 8 12.36 -13.85 2.27
CA PHE A 8 11.91 -12.64 2.96
C PHE A 8 10.63 -12.09 2.33
N ALA A 9 9.72 -11.64 3.18
CA ALA A 9 8.47 -10.96 2.80
C ALA A 9 8.39 -9.56 3.40
N VAL A 10 7.75 -8.65 2.70
CA VAL A 10 7.45 -7.30 3.23
C VAL A 10 6.51 -7.46 4.43
N HIS A 11 6.86 -6.85 5.56
CA HIS A 11 6.00 -6.78 6.74
C HIS A 11 5.62 -5.36 7.13
N SER A 12 6.36 -4.36 6.66
CA SER A 12 5.98 -2.96 6.84
C SER A 12 6.48 -2.10 5.68
N MET A 13 5.72 -1.06 5.38
CA MET A 13 6.03 -0.08 4.35
C MET A 13 5.55 1.29 4.79
N HIS A 14 6.38 2.29 4.55
CA HIS A 14 6.01 3.69 4.70
C HIS A 14 6.38 4.45 3.43
N CYS A 15 5.47 5.26 2.92
CA CYS A 15 5.71 5.96 1.66
C CYS A 15 5.16 7.40 1.67
N TYR A 16 5.75 8.23 0.82
CA TYR A 16 5.31 9.58 0.52
C TYR A 16 5.14 9.75 -0.98
N PHE A 17 3.99 10.27 -1.39
CA PHE A 17 3.77 10.83 -2.71
C PHE A 17 4.23 12.29 -2.67
N VAL A 18 5.31 12.59 -3.34
CA VAL A 18 6.02 13.88 -3.23
C VAL A 18 5.56 14.86 -4.30
N LEU A 19 5.46 14.38 -5.54
CA LEU A 19 5.05 15.16 -6.70
C LEU A 19 4.19 14.30 -7.63
N ALA A 20 3.34 14.95 -8.42
CA ALA A 20 2.64 14.28 -9.50
C ALA A 20 3.64 13.75 -10.54
N GLY A 21 3.46 12.50 -10.94
CA GLY A 21 4.20 11.90 -12.05
C GLY A 21 3.58 12.26 -13.39
N ASP A 22 4.38 12.16 -14.44
CA ASP A 22 3.99 12.33 -15.83
C ASP A 22 3.97 10.94 -16.50
N SER A 23 2.82 10.55 -17.06
CA SER A 23 2.63 9.22 -17.68
C SER A 23 3.50 9.00 -18.91
N GLU A 24 3.88 10.08 -19.59
CA GLU A 24 4.68 10.04 -20.81
C GLU A 24 6.19 9.91 -20.56
N ILE A 25 6.61 10.02 -19.30
CA ILE A 25 8.02 10.00 -18.90
C ILE A 25 8.34 8.73 -18.11
N PRO A 26 9.38 7.99 -18.51
CA PRO A 26 9.83 6.83 -17.77
C PRO A 26 10.19 7.17 -16.33
N ILE A 27 9.83 6.27 -15.41
CA ILE A 27 10.19 6.36 -14.00
C ILE A 27 11.50 5.60 -13.77
N LEU A 28 12.47 6.27 -13.17
CA LEU A 28 13.71 5.67 -12.73
C LEU A 28 13.60 5.33 -11.24
N TYR A 29 13.79 4.06 -10.90
CA TYR A 29 13.79 3.60 -9.51
C TYR A 29 15.24 3.55 -8.99
N HIS A 30 15.51 4.36 -7.99
CA HIS A 30 16.75 4.31 -7.22
C HIS A 30 16.51 3.51 -5.95
N VAL A 31 17.22 2.37 -5.83
CA VAL A 31 17.07 1.45 -4.69
C VAL A 31 18.32 1.52 -3.84
N GLU A 32 18.14 1.90 -2.58
CA GLU A 32 19.18 1.91 -1.57
C GLU A 32 19.04 0.68 -0.66
N ARG A 33 20.14 -0.05 -0.48
CA ARG A 33 20.24 -1.18 0.45
C ARG A 33 20.67 -0.64 1.81
N VAL A 34 19.69 -0.22 2.62
CA VAL A 34 19.97 0.39 3.93
C VAL A 34 20.55 -0.63 4.90
N ARG A 35 19.99 -1.85 4.90
CA ARG A 35 20.45 -2.92 5.79
C ARG A 35 20.13 -4.30 5.23
N ASP A 36 21.07 -5.21 5.36
CA ASP A 36 20.92 -6.64 5.12
C ASP A 36 21.22 -7.39 6.44
N GLY A 37 20.19 -7.68 7.22
CA GLY A 37 20.28 -8.44 8.46
C GLY A 37 19.81 -9.89 8.28
N ARG A 38 20.11 -10.74 9.27
CA ARG A 38 19.71 -12.15 9.28
C ARG A 38 18.20 -12.35 9.33
N SER A 39 17.48 -11.50 10.10
CA SER A 39 16.03 -11.60 10.32
C SER A 39 15.25 -10.50 9.63
N PHE A 40 15.88 -9.34 9.43
CA PHE A 40 15.26 -8.16 8.81
C PHE A 40 16.17 -7.55 7.76
N ILE A 41 15.55 -7.09 6.67
CA ILE A 41 16.19 -6.38 5.56
C ILE A 41 15.44 -5.07 5.34
N THR A 42 16.17 -3.97 5.12
CA THR A 42 15.55 -2.66 4.86
C THR A 42 16.00 -2.13 3.51
N ARG A 43 15.06 -1.61 2.76
CA ARG A 43 15.27 -0.95 1.47
C ARG A 43 14.58 0.39 1.45
N THR A 44 15.26 1.39 0.93
CA THR A 44 14.64 2.66 0.54
C THR A 44 14.60 2.74 -0.98
N VAL A 45 13.47 3.16 -1.51
CA VAL A 45 13.27 3.30 -2.95
C VAL A 45 12.76 4.70 -3.25
N GLN A 46 13.39 5.35 -4.22
CA GLN A 46 12.91 6.60 -4.79
C GLN A 46 12.52 6.37 -6.25
N ALA A 47 11.28 6.71 -6.59
CA ALA A 47 10.85 6.85 -7.98
C ALA A 47 11.14 8.28 -8.43
N ARG A 48 11.83 8.43 -9.54
CA ARG A 48 12.31 9.73 -10.04
C ARG A 48 11.92 9.95 -11.49
N GLN A 49 11.56 11.18 -11.79
CA GLN A 49 11.40 11.67 -13.17
C GLN A 49 12.17 12.99 -13.30
N ARG A 50 12.85 13.20 -14.42
CA ARG A 50 13.66 14.40 -14.70
C ARG A 50 14.63 14.73 -13.55
N GLY A 51 15.21 13.72 -12.92
CA GLY A 51 16.12 13.88 -11.77
C GLY A 51 15.47 14.22 -10.44
N ARG A 52 14.14 14.44 -10.38
CA ARG A 52 13.41 14.77 -9.15
C ARG A 52 12.67 13.55 -8.59
N PRO A 53 12.66 13.34 -7.27
CA PRO A 53 11.84 12.31 -6.66
C PRO A 53 10.35 12.70 -6.77
N ILE A 54 9.52 11.78 -7.27
CA ILE A 54 8.06 11.90 -7.32
C ILE A 54 7.40 11.06 -6.23
N PHE A 55 8.10 10.01 -5.80
CA PHE A 55 7.65 9.09 -4.76
C PHE A 55 8.85 8.55 -4.00
N THR A 56 8.71 8.35 -2.70
CA THR A 56 9.72 7.68 -1.87
C THR A 56 9.07 6.69 -0.93
N THR A 57 9.73 5.57 -0.68
CA THR A 57 9.25 4.56 0.26
C THR A 57 10.40 3.88 0.97
N THR A 58 10.16 3.54 2.24
CA THR A 58 11.02 2.65 3.01
C THR A 58 10.24 1.36 3.29
N LEU A 59 10.84 0.22 2.93
CA LEU A 59 10.28 -1.09 3.12
C LEU A 59 11.15 -1.88 4.11
N SER A 60 10.49 -2.56 5.03
CA SER A 60 11.11 -3.55 5.89
C SER A 60 10.60 -4.95 5.53
N PHE A 61 11.53 -5.88 5.43
CA PHE A 61 11.26 -7.27 5.12
C PHE A 61 11.66 -8.13 6.31
N SER A 62 10.85 -9.11 6.65
CA SER A 62 11.17 -10.13 7.64
C SER A 62 11.32 -11.49 6.98
N ARG A 63 12.17 -12.34 7.55
CA ARG A 63 12.29 -13.72 7.09
C ARG A 63 11.00 -14.48 7.35
N VAL A 64 10.49 -15.17 6.35
CA VAL A 64 9.28 -15.97 6.45
C VAL A 64 9.51 -17.11 7.46
N GLY A 65 8.55 -17.32 8.35
CA GLY A 65 8.63 -18.36 9.40
C GLY A 65 9.52 -18.04 10.61
N SER A 66 10.10 -16.83 10.69
CA SER A 66 10.97 -16.46 11.82
C SER A 66 10.25 -16.27 13.17
N GLY A 67 8.90 -16.26 13.19
CA GLY A 67 8.10 -16.06 14.39
C GLY A 67 7.89 -17.30 15.27
N GLY A 68 8.28 -18.48 14.80
CA GLY A 68 8.04 -19.75 15.51
C GLY A 68 6.55 -20.04 15.75
N ASP A 69 6.25 -21.02 16.62
CA ASP A 69 4.86 -21.45 16.91
C ASP A 69 4.08 -20.47 17.81
N LYS A 70 4.75 -19.49 18.41
CA LYS A 70 4.14 -18.46 19.26
C LYS A 70 3.88 -17.18 18.45
N LYS A 71 3.00 -17.27 17.48
CA LYS A 71 2.57 -16.10 16.71
C LYS A 71 1.42 -15.41 17.41
N LEU A 72 1.63 -14.17 17.87
CA LEU A 72 0.52 -13.32 18.29
C LEU A 72 -0.23 -12.86 17.05
N GLU A 73 -1.46 -13.28 16.90
CA GLU A 73 -2.32 -12.90 15.78
C GLU A 73 -3.64 -12.37 16.31
N HIS A 74 -3.97 -11.16 15.93
CA HIS A 74 -5.24 -10.52 16.22
C HIS A 74 -5.71 -9.76 14.99
N ALA A 75 -6.92 -10.05 14.53
CA ALA A 75 -7.55 -9.34 13.44
C ALA A 75 -9.02 -9.09 13.76
N VAL A 76 -9.48 -7.89 13.52
CA VAL A 76 -10.92 -7.60 13.53
C VAL A 76 -11.55 -8.34 12.34
N PRO A 77 -12.67 -9.06 12.55
CA PRO A 77 -13.35 -9.75 11.46
C PRO A 77 -13.77 -8.74 10.38
N LYS A 78 -13.62 -9.13 9.13
CA LYS A 78 -14.08 -8.33 7.99
C LYS A 78 -15.59 -8.06 8.14
N PRO A 79 -16.05 -6.80 7.92
CA PRO A 79 -17.47 -6.51 7.85
C PRO A 79 -18.17 -7.37 6.78
N ASP A 80 -19.39 -7.82 7.06
CA ASP A 80 -20.23 -8.50 6.09
C ASP A 80 -20.79 -7.48 5.11
N VAL A 81 -20.14 -7.32 3.98
CA VAL A 81 -20.50 -6.38 2.91
C VAL A 81 -20.66 -7.14 1.60
N PRO A 82 -21.61 -6.74 0.75
CA PRO A 82 -21.80 -7.38 -0.55
C PRO A 82 -20.54 -7.22 -1.41
N ILE A 83 -20.33 -8.16 -2.32
CA ILE A 83 -19.26 -8.05 -3.31
C ILE A 83 -19.51 -6.85 -4.23
N PRO A 84 -18.48 -6.31 -4.90
CA PRO A 84 -18.62 -5.07 -5.69
C PRO A 84 -19.70 -5.13 -6.77
N GLU A 85 -19.95 -6.32 -7.35
CA GLU A 85 -20.95 -6.55 -8.38
C GLU A 85 -22.38 -6.37 -7.87
N ASP A 86 -22.63 -6.75 -6.62
CA ASP A 86 -23.94 -6.68 -5.96
C ASP A 86 -24.14 -5.35 -5.19
N ALA A 87 -23.08 -4.56 -5.05
CA ALA A 87 -23.15 -3.30 -4.35
C ALA A 87 -23.73 -2.19 -5.23
N LEU A 88 -24.58 -1.35 -4.65
CA LEU A 88 -25.13 -0.19 -5.34
C LEU A 88 -24.03 0.74 -5.86
N PRO A 89 -24.18 1.32 -7.06
CA PRO A 89 -23.26 2.31 -7.57
C PRO A 89 -23.04 3.42 -6.53
N GLY A 90 -21.79 3.65 -6.15
CA GLY A 90 -21.46 4.69 -5.19
C GLY A 90 -21.62 6.07 -5.83
N THR A 91 -22.42 6.94 -5.20
CA THR A 91 -22.45 8.36 -5.58
C THR A 91 -21.22 9.04 -5.00
N VAL A 92 -20.07 8.85 -5.61
CA VAL A 92 -18.87 9.61 -5.23
C VAL A 92 -18.85 10.91 -6.03
N LYS A 93 -19.61 11.89 -5.55
CA LYS A 93 -19.58 13.25 -6.10
C LYS A 93 -18.31 14.02 -5.74
N ALA A 94 -17.42 13.49 -4.91
CA ALA A 94 -16.32 14.26 -4.31
C ALA A 94 -14.93 14.03 -4.88
N LEU A 95 -14.71 13.04 -5.76
CA LEU A 95 -13.39 12.75 -6.32
C LEU A 95 -13.40 12.43 -7.82
N SER A 96 -14.53 12.62 -8.48
CA SER A 96 -14.61 12.61 -9.93
C SER A 96 -14.35 14.01 -10.46
N THR A 97 -13.12 14.45 -10.41
CA THR A 97 -12.64 15.40 -11.41
C THR A 97 -12.76 14.72 -12.77
N ALA A 98 -13.46 15.34 -13.67
CA ALA A 98 -13.75 14.95 -15.03
C ALA A 98 -12.61 14.17 -15.73
N GLY A 99 -12.76 12.87 -15.84
CA GLY A 99 -11.81 12.00 -16.49
C GLY A 99 -11.90 10.61 -15.83
N GLY A 100 -12.53 9.64 -16.52
CA GLY A 100 -12.71 8.30 -16.01
C GLY A 100 -11.39 7.70 -15.56
N GLY A 101 -11.15 7.71 -14.26
CA GLY A 101 -10.00 7.05 -13.67
C GLY A 101 -10.15 5.51 -13.76
N PRO A 102 -9.06 4.77 -13.58
CA PRO A 102 -9.08 3.31 -13.64
C PRO A 102 -9.78 2.65 -12.43
N PHE A 103 -10.39 3.45 -11.56
CA PHE A 103 -11.02 2.96 -10.33
C PHE A 103 -12.53 3.17 -10.37
N GLU A 104 -13.26 2.10 -10.07
CA GLU A 104 -14.69 2.14 -9.81
C GLU A 104 -14.91 2.07 -8.29
N SER A 105 -15.75 2.95 -7.75
CA SER A 105 -16.14 2.91 -6.35
C SER A 105 -17.56 2.41 -6.19
N ARG A 106 -17.78 1.54 -5.22
CA ARG A 106 -19.08 0.99 -4.86
C ARG A 106 -19.40 1.31 -3.40
N LYS A 107 -20.67 1.54 -3.11
CA LYS A 107 -21.12 1.85 -1.76
C LYS A 107 -21.38 0.55 -1.00
N ALA A 108 -20.58 0.28 0.03
CA ALA A 108 -20.67 -0.95 0.83
C ALA A 108 -21.79 -0.95 1.89
N GLY A 109 -22.56 0.13 2.00
CA GLY A 109 -23.63 0.29 2.99
C GLY A 109 -23.63 1.66 3.63
N ILE A 110 -24.65 1.95 4.44
CA ILE A 110 -24.71 3.17 5.26
C ILE A 110 -23.96 2.84 6.55
N VAL A 111 -22.72 3.29 6.67
CA VAL A 111 -22.04 3.31 7.96
C VAL A 111 -22.67 4.43 8.78
N ASN A 112 -23.48 4.07 9.77
CA ASN A 112 -24.02 5.05 10.70
C ASN A 112 -22.84 5.67 11.48
N ARG A 113 -22.63 6.97 11.35
CA ARG A 113 -21.56 7.71 12.05
C ARG A 113 -21.60 7.58 13.59
N LYS A 114 -22.69 7.05 14.14
CA LYS A 114 -22.84 6.84 15.58
C LYS A 114 -22.04 5.67 16.13
N ASP A 115 -21.57 4.77 15.26
CA ASP A 115 -20.82 3.56 15.66
C ASP A 115 -19.30 3.70 15.51
N MET A 116 -18.82 4.87 15.05
CA MET A 116 -17.39 5.17 15.03
C MET A 116 -16.95 5.68 16.40
N HIS A 117 -16.71 4.76 17.32
CA HIS A 117 -15.88 5.05 18.49
C HIS A 117 -14.41 4.99 18.03
N CYS A 118 -13.77 6.15 17.97
CA CYS A 118 -12.33 6.25 17.89
C CYS A 118 -11.75 5.71 19.22
N TYR A 119 -10.96 4.65 19.12
CA TYR A 119 -10.02 4.23 20.16
C TYR A 119 -8.65 4.80 19.81
#